data_c5f3092a0dbbc2074fb9ac5d1b6bde84
#
_entry.id   c5f3092a0dbbc2074fb9ac5d1b6bde84
#
_cell.length_a   1.000
_cell.length_b   1.000
_cell.length_c   1.000
_cell.angle_alpha   90.00
_cell.angle_beta   90.00
_cell.angle_gamma   90.00
#
_symmetry.space_group_name_H-M   'P 1'
#
loop_
_entity.id
_entity.type
_entity.pdbx_description
1 polymer ?
#
loop_
_entity_poly.entity_id
_entity_poly.type
_entity_poly.pdbx_seq_one_letter_code
_entity_poly.pdbx_strand_id
1 'polypeptide(L)'
;MIIYNITVSVDSLKADEWLSWMRTKHIPDVMATACFTEGKISRIKGEVEGEMTFSIMYLCASDELMKIYTELHAPLLQKEHSEKFIGYFAAFRTLLTVIEEF
;
A
#
# COMPACT_ATOMS: atom_id res chain seq x y z
N MET A 1 9.70 -6.52 14.18
CA MET A 1 9.13 -6.63 12.84
C MET A 1 7.80 -5.91 12.78
N ILE A 2 7.60 -5.16 11.72
CA ILE A 2 6.41 -4.33 11.54
C ILE A 2 5.73 -4.71 10.22
N ILE A 3 4.41 -4.80 10.26
CA ILE A 3 3.59 -4.88 9.05
C ILE A 3 3.02 -3.50 8.77
N TYR A 4 3.35 -2.94 7.61
CA TYR A 4 2.79 -1.70 7.11
C TYR A 4 1.67 -2.05 6.13
N ASN A 5 0.44 -1.78 6.50
CA ASN A 5 -0.74 -2.12 5.71
C ASN A 5 -1.45 -0.86 5.24
N ILE A 6 -1.78 -0.82 3.95
CA ILE A 6 -2.61 0.23 3.37
C ILE A 6 -3.90 -0.41 2.88
N THR A 7 -5.03 0.04 3.40
CA THR A 7 -6.35 -0.36 2.92
C THR A 7 -6.84 0.70 1.96
N VAL A 8 -7.14 0.30 0.72
CA VAL A 8 -7.53 1.23 -0.34
C VAL A 8 -8.85 0.80 -0.95
N SER A 9 -9.84 1.69 -0.93
CA SER A 9 -11.08 1.53 -1.68
C SER A 9 -10.99 2.34 -2.96
N VAL A 10 -11.19 1.70 -4.09
CA VAL A 10 -11.03 2.30 -5.42
C VAL A 10 -12.37 2.27 -6.13
N ASP A 11 -12.71 3.37 -6.80
CA ASP A 11 -13.88 3.42 -7.68
C ASP A 11 -13.79 2.29 -8.72
N SER A 12 -14.86 1.52 -8.88
CA SER A 12 -14.88 0.37 -9.79
C SER A 12 -14.53 0.73 -11.24
N LEU A 13 -14.80 1.96 -11.66
CA LEU A 13 -14.44 2.44 -13.00
C LEU A 13 -12.92 2.56 -13.21
N LYS A 14 -12.17 2.70 -12.13
CA LYS A 14 -10.71 2.86 -12.17
C LYS A 14 -9.94 1.67 -11.59
N ALA A 15 -10.64 0.69 -11.05
CA ALA A 15 -10.00 -0.41 -10.31
C ALA A 15 -9.00 -1.20 -11.16
N ASP A 16 -9.31 -1.53 -12.40
CA ASP A 16 -8.42 -2.30 -13.26
C ASP A 16 -7.15 -1.50 -13.62
N GLU A 17 -7.31 -0.23 -13.99
CA GLU A 17 -6.19 0.66 -14.26
C GLU A 17 -5.32 0.85 -13.01
N TRP A 18 -5.95 1.09 -11.87
CA TRP A 18 -5.27 1.25 -10.59
C TRP A 18 -4.47 0.00 -10.21
N LEU A 19 -5.09 -1.18 -10.30
CA LEU A 19 -4.44 -2.44 -9.95
C LEU A 19 -3.23 -2.73 -10.85
N SER A 20 -3.37 -2.49 -12.16
CA SER A 20 -2.26 -2.66 -13.10
C SER A 20 -1.11 -1.71 -12.77
N TRP A 21 -1.39 -0.45 -12.50
CA TRP A 21 -0.36 0.53 -12.13
C TRP A 21 0.32 0.20 -10.80
N MET A 22 -0.44 -0.24 -9.80
CA MET A 22 0.11 -0.67 -8.52
C MET A 22 1.09 -1.84 -8.70
N ARG A 23 0.72 -2.83 -9.51
CA ARG A 23 1.53 -4.03 -9.75
C ARG A 23 2.78 -3.77 -10.58
N THR A 24 2.72 -2.86 -11.52
CA THR A 24 3.80 -2.63 -12.50
C THR A 24 4.68 -1.45 -12.16
N LYS A 25 4.20 -0.50 -11.38
CA LYS A 25 4.93 0.74 -11.07
C LYS A 25 5.06 0.99 -9.57
N HIS A 26 3.95 1.20 -8.88
CA HIS A 26 3.98 1.71 -7.51
C HIS A 26 4.60 0.73 -6.50
N ILE A 27 4.11 -0.50 -6.45
CA ILE A 27 4.64 -1.50 -5.51
C ILE A 27 6.11 -1.84 -5.80
N PRO A 28 6.51 -2.04 -7.08
CA PRO A 28 7.93 -2.18 -7.39
C PRO A 28 8.79 -0.99 -6.94
N ASP A 29 8.31 0.24 -7.08
CA ASP A 29 9.04 1.43 -6.62
C ASP A 29 9.18 1.46 -5.09
N VAL A 30 8.12 1.07 -4.37
CA VAL A 30 8.17 0.94 -2.91
C VAL A 30 9.19 -0.11 -2.50
N MET A 31 9.18 -1.27 -3.13
CA MET A 31 10.14 -2.35 -2.83
C MET A 31 11.57 -1.97 -3.19
N ALA A 32 11.78 -1.14 -4.20
CA ALA A 32 13.10 -0.66 -4.61
C ALA A 32 13.75 0.26 -3.57
N THR A 33 13.01 0.79 -2.60
CA THR A 33 13.57 1.56 -1.49
C THR A 33 14.43 0.70 -0.55
N ALA A 34 14.31 -0.62 -0.64
CA ALA A 34 14.95 -1.62 0.22
C ALA A 34 14.57 -1.53 1.71
N CYS A 35 13.49 -0.79 2.03
CA CYS A 35 12.99 -0.68 3.40
C CYS A 35 12.12 -1.86 3.82
N PHE A 36 11.64 -2.65 2.87
CA PHE A 36 10.76 -3.79 3.10
C PHE A 36 11.34 -5.08 2.54
N THR A 37 11.07 -6.19 3.22
CA THR A 37 11.54 -7.52 2.81
C THR A 37 10.51 -8.27 1.97
N GLU A 38 9.24 -7.96 2.14
CA GLU A 38 8.12 -8.57 1.41
C GLU A 38 7.05 -7.53 1.14
N GLY A 39 6.32 -7.73 0.05
CA GLY A 39 5.12 -6.96 -0.28
C GLY A 39 4.05 -7.88 -0.85
N LYS A 40 2.80 -7.53 -0.59
CA LYS A 40 1.65 -8.33 -1.03
C LYS A 40 0.47 -7.40 -1.28
N ILE A 41 -0.21 -7.60 -2.40
CA ILE A 41 -1.50 -6.97 -2.65
C ILE A 41 -2.59 -8.04 -2.65
N SER A 42 -3.67 -7.76 -1.93
CA SER A 42 -4.79 -8.67 -1.76
C SER A 42 -6.10 -7.92 -1.98
N ARG A 43 -7.09 -8.61 -2.52
CA ARG A 43 -8.44 -8.06 -2.57
C ARG A 43 -9.17 -8.42 -1.29
N ILE A 44 -9.76 -7.43 -0.64
CA ILE A 44 -10.61 -7.67 0.52
C ILE A 44 -11.94 -8.21 0.02
N LYS A 45 -12.33 -9.39 0.51
CA LYS A 45 -13.59 -10.01 0.15
C LYS A 45 -14.74 -9.21 0.74
N GLY A 46 -15.78 -9.04 -0.04
CA GLY A 46 -16.96 -8.27 0.29
C GLY A 46 -17.31 -7.37 -0.88
N GLU A 47 -18.56 -7.02 -1.01
CA GLU A 47 -19.01 -6.16 -2.07
C GLU A 47 -19.57 -4.87 -1.50
N VAL A 48 -19.04 -3.76 -2.00
CA VAL A 48 -19.61 -2.44 -1.83
C VAL A 48 -19.91 -1.94 -3.24
N GLU A 49 -21.12 -1.57 -3.50
CA GLU A 49 -21.53 -1.11 -4.82
C GLU A 49 -20.69 0.09 -5.26
N GLY A 50 -20.10 -0.01 -6.45
CA GLY A 50 -19.28 1.05 -7.04
C GLY A 50 -17.84 1.10 -6.57
N GLU A 51 -17.42 0.21 -5.65
CA GLU A 51 -16.06 0.19 -5.12
C GLU A 51 -15.45 -1.20 -5.09
N MET A 52 -14.12 -1.25 -5.18
CA MET A 52 -13.33 -2.44 -4.90
C MET A 52 -12.29 -2.09 -3.85
N THR A 53 -12.15 -2.93 -2.82
CA THR A 53 -11.25 -2.68 -1.70
C THR A 53 -10.08 -3.66 -1.70
N PHE A 54 -8.88 -3.11 -1.48
CA PHE A 54 -7.62 -3.85 -1.49
C PHE A 54 -6.83 -3.61 -0.22
N SER A 55 -6.01 -4.58 0.13
CA SER A 55 -5.00 -4.45 1.18
C SER A 55 -3.63 -4.59 0.54
N ILE A 56 -2.76 -3.63 0.76
CA ILE A 56 -1.35 -3.73 0.37
C ILE A 56 -0.55 -3.84 1.67
N MET A 57 0.21 -4.91 1.80
CA MET A 57 0.95 -5.22 3.01
C MET A 57 2.44 -5.30 2.71
N TYR A 58 3.24 -4.58 3.49
CA TYR A 58 4.69 -4.62 3.42
C TYR A 58 5.26 -5.07 4.77
N LEU A 59 6.28 -5.91 4.72
CA LEU A 59 6.97 -6.39 5.90
C LEU A 59 8.26 -5.60 6.10
N CYS A 60 8.39 -4.96 7.25
CA CYS A 60 9.55 -4.14 7.62
C CYS A 60 10.29 -4.77 8.80
N ALA A 61 11.61 -4.89 8.69
CA ALA A 61 12.42 -5.58 9.70
C ALA A 61 12.56 -4.81 11.01
N SER A 62 12.47 -3.47 10.99
CA SER A 62 12.71 -2.65 12.18
C SER A 62 11.96 -1.32 12.16
N ASP A 63 11.82 -0.71 13.33
CA ASP A 63 11.26 0.63 13.47
C ASP A 63 12.13 1.69 12.77
N GLU A 64 13.44 1.52 12.79
CA GLU A 64 14.37 2.44 12.12
C GLU A 64 14.16 2.47 10.62
N LEU A 65 14.01 1.30 9.98
CA LEU A 65 13.71 1.22 8.55
C LEU A 65 12.36 1.81 8.22
N MET A 66 11.36 1.59 9.07
CA MET A 66 10.03 2.17 8.87
C MET A 66 10.08 3.70 8.95
N LYS A 67 10.86 4.23 9.86
CA LYS A 67 11.07 5.68 9.98
C LYS A 67 11.76 6.25 8.75
N ILE A 68 12.81 5.58 8.26
CA ILE A 68 13.50 5.97 7.02
C ILE A 68 12.52 6.01 5.86
N TYR A 69 11.72 4.97 5.69
CA TYR A 69 10.72 4.93 4.64
C TYR A 69 9.73 6.10 4.75
N THR A 70 9.17 6.31 5.93
CA THR A 70 8.18 7.34 6.19
C THR A 70 8.72 8.75 5.91
N GLU A 71 9.95 9.01 6.28
CA GLU A 71 10.56 10.35 6.14
C GLU A 71 11.16 10.60 4.76
N LEU A 72 11.83 9.59 4.16
CA LEU A 72 12.62 9.79 2.95
C LEU A 72 11.91 9.35 1.67
N HIS A 73 11.02 8.36 1.73
CA HIS A 73 10.45 7.75 0.53
C HIS A 73 8.94 7.94 0.39
N ALA A 74 8.20 7.79 1.47
CA ALA A 74 6.74 7.82 1.43
C ALA A 74 6.14 9.11 0.86
N PRO A 75 6.64 10.31 1.20
CA PRO A 75 6.02 11.56 0.72
C PRO A 75 5.91 11.63 -0.80
N LEU A 76 6.97 11.30 -1.52
CA LEU A 76 6.99 11.35 -2.97
C LEU A 76 6.14 10.25 -3.60
N LEU A 77 6.25 9.02 -3.08
CA LEU A 77 5.49 7.88 -3.57
C LEU A 77 3.99 8.05 -3.35
N GLN A 78 3.59 8.57 -2.19
CA GLN A 78 2.18 8.85 -1.88
C GLN A 78 1.64 9.98 -2.75
N LYS A 79 2.43 11.01 -2.99
CA LYS A 79 2.05 12.12 -3.85
C LYS A 79 1.79 11.65 -5.28
N GLU A 80 2.65 10.81 -5.84
CA GLU A 80 2.49 10.24 -7.18
C GLU A 80 1.19 9.47 -7.30
N HIS A 81 0.89 8.59 -6.32
CA HIS A 81 -0.36 7.84 -6.29
C HIS A 81 -1.57 8.77 -6.19
N SER A 82 -1.55 9.72 -5.27
CA SER A 82 -2.68 10.61 -5.01
C SER A 82 -2.99 11.52 -6.19
N GLU A 83 -1.97 12.02 -6.88
CA GLU A 83 -2.16 12.85 -8.08
C GLU A 83 -2.74 12.05 -9.25
N LYS A 84 -2.26 10.82 -9.43
CA LYS A 84 -2.72 9.97 -10.53
C LYS A 84 -4.19 9.55 -10.39
N PHE A 85 -4.63 9.26 -9.19
CA PHE A 85 -5.97 8.73 -8.92
C PHE A 85 -6.86 9.65 -8.09
N ILE A 86 -6.59 10.93 -8.14
CA ILE A 86 -7.36 11.92 -7.38
C ILE A 86 -8.87 11.80 -7.65
N GLY A 87 -9.66 11.73 -6.58
CA GLY A 87 -11.12 11.59 -6.66
C GLY A 87 -11.63 10.16 -6.85
N TYR A 88 -10.74 9.16 -7.06
CA TYR A 88 -11.13 7.78 -7.34
C TYR A 88 -10.77 6.79 -6.26
N PHE A 89 -10.19 7.23 -5.15
CA PHE A 89 -9.80 6.33 -4.07
C PHE A 89 -9.97 6.98 -2.70
N ALA A 90 -10.07 6.13 -1.68
CA ALA A 90 -9.90 6.48 -0.29
C ALA A 90 -8.97 5.45 0.35
N ALA A 91 -8.06 5.89 1.21
CA ALA A 91 -7.08 5.00 1.81
C ALA A 91 -6.84 5.34 3.28
N PHE A 92 -6.53 4.32 4.07
CA PHE A 92 -5.98 4.51 5.40
C PHE A 92 -4.84 3.52 5.64
N ARG A 93 -3.95 3.87 6.56
CA ARG A 93 -2.74 3.12 6.86
C ARG A 93 -2.78 2.59 8.27
N THR A 94 -2.27 1.36 8.44
CA THR A 94 -2.18 0.70 9.73
C THR A 94 -0.76 0.17 9.90
N LEU A 95 -0.14 0.46 11.04
CA LEU A 95 1.13 -0.13 11.43
C LEU A 95 0.87 -1.19 12.49
N LEU A 96 1.35 -2.40 12.24
CA LEU A 96 1.18 -3.54 13.14
C LEU A 96 2.56 -3.97 13.64
N THR A 97 2.74 -4.02 14.95
CA THR A 97 3.92 -4.64 15.53
C THR A 97 3.67 -6.13 15.68
N VAL A 98 4.50 -6.95 15.06
CA VAL A 98 4.38 -8.41 15.20
C VAL A 98 4.82 -8.79 16.61
N ILE A 99 3.93 -9.46 17.33
CA ILE A 99 4.21 -9.91 18.72
C ILE A 99 4.78 -11.31 18.70
N GLU A 100 4.21 -12.19 17.89
CA GLU A 100 4.61 -13.60 17.84
C GLU A 100 4.19 -14.21 16.50
N GLU A 101 5.04 -15.08 15.98
CA GLU A 101 4.76 -15.87 14.78
C GLU A 101 4.57 -17.33 15.19
N PHE A 102 3.72 -18.04 14.46
CA PHE A 102 3.40 -19.44 14.76
C PHE A 102 3.77 -20.37 13.62
#